data_f467dad2761a3999a6f0a975be47a0f5
#
_entry.id   f467dad2761a3999a6f0a975be47a0f5
#
_cell.length_a   1.000
_cell.length_b   1.000
_cell.length_c   1.000
_cell.angle_alpha   90.00
_cell.angle_beta   90.00
_cell.angle_gamma   90.00
#
_symmetry.space_group_name_H-M   'P 1'
#
loop_
_entity.id
_entity.type
_entity.pdbx_description
1 polymer ?
#
loop_
_entity_poly.entity_id
_entity_poly.type
_entity_poly.pdbx_seq_one_letter_code
_entity_poly.pdbx_strand_id
1 'polypeptide(L)'
;SAIRDGRMVRINDHYKTNPLAAVVTQVPVQTYYDACLRNWKKEQEILEGIRDKVDPFAFNYIHAELEGMYLDNLVKYPFIVSDVNKKPLQECTPKGYWEALDGYQVKSDKASLKSYAYIGWLIDYLEYREKCEARKAGKEYKPAGNMEEMYEKLSKVYEGDVRDAVLYLFLYNAISKQQDFDVIKTLSKDYFKKYNKNKKF
;
A
#
# COMPACT_ATOMS: atom_id res chain seq x y z
N SER A 1 -10.53 -17.90 3.48
CA SER A 1 -11.37 -17.39 4.56
C SER A 1 -10.73 -17.65 5.93
N ALA A 2 -10.47 -18.90 6.35
CA ALA A 2 -9.92 -19.19 7.68
C ALA A 2 -8.60 -18.48 8.02
N ILE A 3 -7.66 -18.38 7.06
CA ILE A 3 -6.40 -17.65 7.24
C ILE A 3 -6.66 -16.15 7.37
N ARG A 4 -7.52 -15.59 6.53
CA ARG A 4 -7.91 -14.19 6.58
C ARG A 4 -8.62 -13.85 7.89
N ASP A 5 -9.56 -14.68 8.30
CA ASP A 5 -10.36 -14.47 9.49
C ASP A 5 -9.49 -14.62 10.76
N GLY A 6 -8.62 -15.61 10.81
CA GLY A 6 -7.65 -15.78 11.89
C GLY A 6 -6.64 -14.64 11.99
N ARG A 7 -6.23 -14.05 10.85
CA ARG A 7 -5.38 -12.87 10.82
C ARG A 7 -6.09 -11.63 11.36
N MET A 8 -7.32 -11.38 10.92
CA MET A 8 -8.12 -10.26 11.41
C MET A 8 -8.33 -10.33 12.91
N VAL A 9 -8.61 -11.52 13.45
CA VAL A 9 -8.71 -11.75 14.90
C VAL A 9 -7.39 -11.40 15.58
N ARG A 10 -6.24 -11.90 15.08
CA ARG A 10 -4.92 -11.61 15.69
C ARG A 10 -4.56 -10.13 15.69
N ILE A 11 -4.84 -9.42 14.60
CA ILE A 11 -4.62 -7.97 14.51
C ILE A 11 -5.57 -7.24 15.46
N ASN A 12 -6.83 -7.62 15.45
CA ASN A 12 -7.85 -7.01 16.30
C ASN A 12 -7.62 -7.26 17.77
N ASP A 13 -7.20 -8.47 18.17
CA ASP A 13 -6.87 -8.78 19.55
C ASP A 13 -5.71 -7.94 20.07
N HIS A 14 -4.74 -7.65 19.21
CA HIS A 14 -3.58 -6.84 19.61
C HIS A 14 -3.90 -5.34 19.70
N TYR A 15 -4.76 -4.82 18.79
CA TYR A 15 -5.09 -3.39 18.68
C TYR A 15 -6.59 -3.08 18.84
N LYS A 16 -7.40 -4.06 19.24
CA LYS A 16 -8.83 -3.94 19.59
C LYS A 16 -9.66 -3.17 18.55
N THR A 17 -9.63 -3.59 17.29
CA THR A 17 -10.52 -3.06 16.21
C THR A 17 -10.57 -1.54 16.03
N ASN A 18 -9.70 -0.79 16.68
CA ASN A 18 -9.70 0.66 16.55
C ASN A 18 -9.13 1.10 15.19
N PRO A 19 -9.65 2.15 14.58
CA PRO A 19 -8.99 2.81 13.47
C PRO A 19 -7.53 3.11 13.82
N LEU A 20 -6.63 2.99 12.84
CA LEU A 20 -5.20 3.18 13.06
C LEU A 20 -4.90 4.50 13.79
N ALA A 21 -5.63 5.57 13.45
CA ALA A 21 -5.51 6.87 14.09
C ALA A 21 -5.84 6.85 15.61
N ALA A 22 -6.69 5.95 16.07
CA ALA A 22 -7.00 5.82 17.51
C ALA A 22 -5.89 5.09 18.28
N VAL A 23 -5.06 4.32 17.60
CA VAL A 23 -3.95 3.55 18.19
C VAL A 23 -2.71 4.42 18.38
N VAL A 24 -2.51 5.46 17.57
CA VAL A 24 -1.29 6.30 17.59
C VAL A 24 -1.04 7.03 18.92
N THR A 25 -2.08 7.28 19.70
CA THR A 25 -1.94 7.89 21.02
C THR A 25 -1.56 6.89 22.12
N GLN A 26 -1.64 5.59 21.84
CA GLN A 26 -1.48 4.52 22.81
C GLN A 26 -0.23 3.68 22.57
N VAL A 27 0.23 3.61 21.33
CA VAL A 27 1.34 2.73 20.91
C VAL A 27 2.49 3.55 20.35
N PRO A 28 3.69 3.49 20.95
CA PRO A 28 4.87 4.15 20.39
C PRO A 28 5.19 3.64 18.99
N VAL A 29 5.66 4.55 18.12
CA VAL A 29 5.95 4.27 16.71
C VAL A 29 6.86 3.05 16.53
N GLN A 30 7.95 2.97 17.29
CA GLN A 30 8.89 1.84 17.21
C GLN A 30 8.20 0.52 17.58
N THR A 31 7.38 0.52 18.64
CA THR A 31 6.64 -0.67 19.09
C THR A 31 5.68 -1.17 18.02
N TYR A 32 4.95 -0.26 17.37
CA TYR A 32 4.06 -0.60 16.27
C TYR A 32 4.82 -1.16 15.06
N TYR A 33 5.89 -0.49 14.66
CA TYR A 33 6.75 -0.90 13.56
C TYR A 33 7.31 -2.31 13.76
N ASP A 34 7.88 -2.57 14.94
CA ASP A 34 8.42 -3.89 15.29
C ASP A 34 7.32 -4.97 15.34
N ALA A 35 6.12 -4.61 15.78
CA ALA A 35 4.98 -5.53 15.77
C ALA A 35 4.54 -5.86 14.33
N CYS A 36 4.49 -4.87 13.44
CA CYS A 36 4.19 -5.10 12.02
C CYS A 36 5.20 -6.06 11.39
N LEU A 37 6.50 -5.84 11.59
CA LEU A 37 7.54 -6.72 11.04
C LEU A 37 7.45 -8.14 11.59
N ARG A 38 7.27 -8.31 12.90
CA ARG A 38 7.12 -9.63 13.52
C ARG A 38 5.88 -10.38 13.01
N ASN A 39 4.75 -9.68 12.90
CA ASN A 39 3.51 -10.26 12.43
C ASN A 39 3.61 -10.62 10.94
N TRP A 40 4.20 -9.74 10.14
CA TRP A 40 4.49 -10.01 8.73
C TRP A 40 5.29 -11.30 8.56
N LYS A 41 6.42 -11.41 9.26
CA LYS A 41 7.28 -12.61 9.22
C LYS A 41 6.52 -13.87 9.62
N LYS A 42 5.75 -13.82 10.70
CA LYS A 42 4.93 -14.96 11.19
C LYS A 42 3.86 -15.38 10.17
N GLU A 43 3.18 -14.43 9.54
CA GLU A 43 2.18 -14.74 8.51
C GLU A 43 2.82 -15.37 7.27
N GLN A 44 4.01 -14.89 6.87
CA GLN A 44 4.78 -15.50 5.79
C GLN A 44 5.16 -16.94 6.12
N GLU A 45 5.66 -17.23 7.33
CA GLU A 45 6.00 -18.58 7.78
C GLU A 45 4.78 -19.52 7.74
N ILE A 46 3.61 -19.04 8.19
CA ILE A 46 2.37 -19.80 8.14
C ILE A 46 1.97 -20.10 6.69
N LEU A 47 2.05 -19.10 5.81
CA LEU A 47 1.68 -19.24 4.42
C LEU A 47 2.63 -20.20 3.68
N GLU A 48 3.93 -20.07 3.92
CA GLU A 48 4.92 -21.00 3.37
C GLU A 48 4.70 -22.45 3.81
N GLY A 49 4.30 -22.66 5.06
CA GLY A 49 3.97 -23.98 5.60
C GLY A 49 2.79 -24.71 4.93
N ILE A 50 2.00 -23.96 4.14
CA ILE A 50 0.87 -24.51 3.38
C ILE A 50 1.03 -24.40 1.85
N ARG A 51 2.19 -23.94 1.36
CA ARG A 51 2.45 -23.68 -0.08
C ARG A 51 2.06 -24.86 -0.95
N ASP A 52 2.47 -26.06 -0.59
CA ASP A 52 2.24 -27.27 -1.37
C ASP A 52 0.79 -27.83 -1.24
N LYS A 53 -0.03 -27.21 -0.37
CA LYS A 53 -1.42 -27.64 -0.08
C LYS A 53 -2.46 -26.73 -0.73
N VAL A 54 -2.05 -25.65 -1.36
CA VAL A 54 -2.95 -24.67 -1.98
C VAL A 54 -2.57 -24.45 -3.45
N ASP A 55 -3.57 -24.09 -4.22
CA ASP A 55 -3.34 -23.72 -5.62
C ASP A 55 -2.34 -22.54 -5.71
N PRO A 56 -1.38 -22.58 -6.67
CA PRO A 56 -0.36 -21.53 -6.81
C PRO A 56 -0.94 -20.13 -7.02
N PHE A 57 -2.06 -20.00 -7.73
CA PHE A 57 -2.72 -18.70 -7.90
C PHE A 57 -3.28 -18.20 -6.56
N ALA A 58 -3.94 -19.07 -5.81
CA ALA A 58 -4.48 -18.74 -4.49
C ALA A 58 -3.35 -18.38 -3.51
N PHE A 59 -2.22 -19.11 -3.56
CA PHE A 59 -1.04 -18.81 -2.77
C PHE A 59 -0.51 -17.40 -3.05
N ASN A 60 -0.24 -17.09 -4.33
CA ASN A 60 0.29 -15.79 -4.74
C ASN A 60 -0.68 -14.65 -4.41
N TYR A 61 -1.99 -14.86 -4.60
CA TYR A 61 -3.01 -13.88 -4.22
C TYR A 61 -2.98 -13.58 -2.73
N ILE A 62 -3.00 -14.62 -1.88
CA ILE A 62 -2.97 -14.44 -0.42
C ILE A 62 -1.66 -13.78 0.01
N HIS A 63 -0.54 -14.19 -0.58
CA HIS A 63 0.77 -13.59 -0.29
C HIS A 63 0.78 -12.09 -0.60
N ALA A 64 0.27 -11.70 -1.77
CA ALA A 64 0.17 -10.29 -2.15
C ALA A 64 -0.80 -9.50 -1.27
N GLU A 65 -1.93 -10.10 -0.90
CA GLU A 65 -2.90 -9.48 0.02
C GLU A 65 -2.28 -9.19 1.40
N LEU A 66 -1.54 -10.16 1.95
CA LEU A 66 -0.81 -10.00 3.21
C LEU A 66 0.26 -8.93 3.10
N GLU A 67 1.06 -8.99 2.04
CA GLU A 67 2.13 -8.03 1.79
C GLU A 67 1.59 -6.60 1.70
N GLY A 68 0.58 -6.38 0.86
CA GLY A 68 -0.03 -5.07 0.71
C GLY A 68 -0.52 -4.51 2.04
N MET A 69 -1.21 -5.31 2.85
CA MET A 69 -1.70 -4.86 4.15
C MET A 69 -0.60 -4.49 5.15
N TYR A 70 0.46 -5.31 5.22
CA TYR A 70 1.53 -5.05 6.20
C TYR A 70 2.43 -3.89 5.78
N LEU A 71 2.80 -3.82 4.51
CA LEU A 71 3.66 -2.75 4.00
C LEU A 71 2.94 -1.39 4.03
N ASP A 72 1.66 -1.36 3.68
CA ASP A 72 0.85 -0.16 3.78
C ASP A 72 0.79 0.37 5.22
N ASN A 73 0.50 -0.50 6.18
CA ASN A 73 0.49 -0.13 7.59
C ASN A 73 1.86 0.33 8.09
N LEU A 74 2.93 -0.36 7.66
CA LEU A 74 4.30 -0.03 8.04
C LEU A 74 4.68 1.39 7.61
N VAL A 75 4.34 1.78 6.39
CA VAL A 75 4.72 3.10 5.87
C VAL A 75 3.77 4.21 6.29
N LYS A 76 2.49 3.94 6.45
CA LYS A 76 1.49 4.96 6.83
C LYS A 76 1.54 5.35 8.29
N TYR A 77 1.87 4.43 9.19
CA TYR A 77 1.78 4.70 10.61
C TYR A 77 2.55 5.95 11.06
N PRO A 78 3.83 6.17 10.68
CA PRO A 78 4.57 7.38 11.04
C PRO A 78 3.89 8.68 10.56
N PHE A 79 3.24 8.68 9.40
CA PHE A 79 2.50 9.85 8.90
C PHE A 79 1.28 10.13 9.75
N ILE A 80 0.53 9.09 10.10
CA ILE A 80 -0.64 9.22 10.98
C ILE A 80 -0.22 9.74 12.36
N VAL A 81 0.88 9.21 12.91
CA VAL A 81 1.45 9.71 14.18
C VAL A 81 1.85 11.17 14.09
N SER A 82 2.53 11.56 12.99
CA SER A 82 2.93 12.94 12.74
C SER A 82 1.72 13.87 12.68
N ASP A 83 0.69 13.48 11.92
CA ASP A 83 -0.51 14.28 11.73
C ASP A 83 -1.35 14.40 13.01
N VAL A 84 -1.61 13.29 13.68
CA VAL A 84 -2.44 13.29 14.92
C VAL A 84 -1.75 14.04 16.05
N ASN A 85 -0.44 13.87 16.23
CA ASN A 85 0.29 14.52 17.31
C ASN A 85 0.83 15.91 16.94
N LYS A 86 0.63 16.37 15.69
CA LYS A 86 1.16 17.64 15.18
C LYS A 86 2.68 17.76 15.36
N LYS A 87 3.40 16.68 15.15
CA LYS A 87 4.87 16.61 15.26
C LYS A 87 5.51 16.46 13.89
N PRO A 88 6.74 16.99 13.70
CA PRO A 88 7.49 16.74 12.47
C PRO A 88 7.65 15.24 12.18
N LEU A 89 7.51 14.84 10.91
CA LEU A 89 7.62 13.43 10.52
C LEU A 89 8.92 12.76 10.97
N GLN A 90 10.04 13.51 10.96
CA GLN A 90 11.34 13.03 11.39
C GLN A 90 11.36 12.54 12.84
N GLU A 91 10.53 13.13 13.71
CA GLU A 91 10.37 12.72 15.11
C GLU A 91 9.43 11.51 15.27
N CYS A 92 8.68 11.20 14.21
CA CYS A 92 7.67 10.14 14.20
C CYS A 92 8.10 8.91 13.41
N THR A 93 9.31 8.90 12.85
CA THR A 93 9.83 7.75 12.09
C THR A 93 10.59 6.78 12.98
N PRO A 94 10.31 5.47 12.91
CA PRO A 94 11.10 4.47 13.64
C PRO A 94 12.47 4.27 13.00
N LYS A 95 13.38 3.67 13.76
CA LYS A 95 14.71 3.31 13.25
C LYS A 95 14.58 2.34 12.06
N GLY A 96 15.31 2.61 11.00
CA GLY A 96 15.30 1.79 9.76
C GLY A 96 14.09 2.01 8.84
N TYR A 97 13.24 2.99 9.15
CA TYR A 97 12.04 3.27 8.35
C TYR A 97 12.35 3.63 6.89
N TRP A 98 13.35 4.47 6.68
CA TRP A 98 13.68 4.97 5.34
C TRP A 98 14.40 3.96 4.45
N GLU A 99 14.96 2.92 5.06
CA GLU A 99 15.66 1.82 4.41
C GLU A 99 14.84 0.54 4.35
N ALA A 100 13.65 0.54 4.98
CA ALA A 100 12.82 -0.66 5.17
C ALA A 100 12.45 -1.38 3.87
N LEU A 101 12.34 -0.65 2.78
CA LEU A 101 11.94 -1.15 1.46
C LEU A 101 13.03 -0.94 0.40
N ASP A 102 14.28 -0.75 0.81
CA ASP A 102 15.40 -0.73 -0.12
C ASP A 102 15.48 -2.07 -0.86
N GLY A 103 15.44 -2.02 -2.20
CA GLY A 103 15.43 -3.22 -3.05
C GLY A 103 14.07 -3.93 -3.17
N TYR A 104 12.98 -3.36 -2.67
CA TYR A 104 11.65 -3.93 -2.86
C TYR A 104 11.31 -4.14 -4.33
N GLN A 105 10.85 -5.35 -4.67
CA GLN A 105 10.50 -5.75 -6.03
C GLN A 105 8.99 -5.81 -6.21
N VAL A 106 8.47 -5.03 -7.14
CA VAL A 106 7.05 -5.01 -7.49
C VAL A 106 6.68 -6.32 -8.19
N LYS A 107 5.66 -7.02 -7.67
CA LYS A 107 5.11 -8.23 -8.29
C LYS A 107 4.21 -7.87 -9.46
N SER A 108 4.31 -8.63 -10.53
CA SER A 108 3.54 -8.43 -11.76
C SER A 108 2.72 -9.65 -12.18
N ASP A 109 2.71 -10.71 -11.36
CA ASP A 109 1.93 -11.90 -11.66
C ASP A 109 0.41 -11.65 -11.52
N LYS A 110 -0.38 -12.44 -12.28
CA LYS A 110 -1.83 -12.26 -12.36
C LYS A 110 -2.56 -12.36 -11.02
N ALA A 111 -2.06 -13.17 -10.11
CA ALA A 111 -2.70 -13.37 -8.81
C ALA A 111 -2.48 -12.15 -7.92
N SER A 112 -1.24 -11.65 -7.83
CA SER A 112 -0.88 -10.45 -7.08
C SER A 112 -1.65 -9.23 -7.57
N LEU A 113 -1.82 -9.08 -8.89
CA LEU A 113 -2.58 -7.98 -9.50
C LEU A 113 -4.12 -8.09 -9.32
N LYS A 114 -4.64 -9.12 -8.67
CA LYS A 114 -6.03 -9.24 -8.23
C LYS A 114 -6.23 -8.86 -6.76
N SER A 115 -5.15 -8.67 -6.00
CA SER A 115 -5.24 -8.26 -4.62
C SER A 115 -5.46 -6.75 -4.51
N TYR A 116 -6.61 -6.36 -3.96
CA TYR A 116 -6.94 -4.96 -3.70
C TYR A 116 -5.94 -4.31 -2.73
N ALA A 117 -5.57 -5.03 -1.66
CA ALA A 117 -4.62 -4.52 -0.68
C ALA A 117 -3.23 -4.30 -1.31
N TYR A 118 -2.78 -5.22 -2.18
CA TYR A 118 -1.51 -5.09 -2.86
C TYR A 118 -1.48 -3.90 -3.84
N ILE A 119 -2.51 -3.76 -4.66
CA ILE A 119 -2.57 -2.64 -5.61
C ILE A 119 -2.73 -1.30 -4.88
N GLY A 120 -3.52 -1.27 -3.81
CA GLY A 120 -3.63 -0.09 -2.93
C GLY A 120 -2.27 0.30 -2.34
N TRP A 121 -1.53 -0.69 -1.85
CA TRP A 121 -0.16 -0.51 -1.38
C TRP A 121 0.75 0.12 -2.44
N LEU A 122 0.69 -0.31 -3.71
CA LEU A 122 1.53 0.24 -4.77
C LEU A 122 1.29 1.74 -5.01
N ILE A 123 0.05 2.21 -4.84
CA ILE A 123 -0.26 3.65 -4.91
C ILE A 123 0.48 4.41 -3.80
N ASP A 124 0.42 3.91 -2.57
CA ASP A 124 1.07 4.53 -1.42
C ASP A 124 2.60 4.36 -1.44
N TYR A 125 3.09 3.26 -2.02
CA TYR A 125 4.52 2.99 -2.19
C TYR A 125 5.21 4.02 -3.09
N LEU A 126 4.53 4.53 -4.11
CA LEU A 126 5.07 5.62 -4.92
C LEU A 126 5.42 6.83 -4.05
N GLU A 127 4.48 7.24 -3.20
CA GLU A 127 4.68 8.39 -2.32
C GLU A 127 5.80 8.15 -1.30
N TYR A 128 5.83 6.98 -0.68
CA TYR A 128 6.90 6.59 0.23
C TYR A 128 8.28 6.64 -0.46
N ARG A 129 8.39 6.07 -1.66
CA ARG A 129 9.63 6.07 -2.43
C ARG A 129 10.09 7.48 -2.79
N GLU A 130 9.18 8.34 -3.27
CA GLU A 130 9.50 9.74 -3.57
C GLU A 130 9.99 10.50 -2.32
N LYS A 131 9.42 10.23 -1.15
CA LYS A 131 9.87 10.80 0.12
C LYS A 131 11.27 10.31 0.50
N CYS A 132 11.56 9.02 0.31
CA CYS A 132 12.90 8.47 0.54
C CYS A 132 13.93 9.12 -0.40
N GLU A 133 13.60 9.27 -1.69
CA GLU A 133 14.47 9.90 -2.68
C GLU A 133 14.71 11.39 -2.37
N ALA A 134 13.67 12.14 -2.02
CA ALA A 134 13.80 13.54 -1.63
C ALA A 134 14.71 13.69 -0.40
N ARG A 135 14.54 12.84 0.62
CA ARG A 135 15.38 12.82 1.80
C ARG A 135 16.85 12.51 1.46
N LYS A 136 17.11 11.47 0.63
CA LYS A 136 18.46 11.11 0.19
C LYS A 136 19.14 12.26 -0.57
N ALA A 137 18.35 13.05 -1.32
CA ALA A 137 18.81 14.23 -2.05
C ALA A 137 18.88 15.52 -1.22
N GLY A 138 18.54 15.50 0.07
CA GLY A 138 18.47 16.70 0.92
C GLY A 138 17.41 17.71 0.47
N LYS A 139 16.36 17.26 -0.20
CA LYS A 139 15.27 18.09 -0.73
C LYS A 139 13.98 17.86 0.06
N GLU A 140 13.11 18.87 0.03
CA GLU A 140 11.75 18.73 0.54
C GLU A 140 10.90 17.91 -0.44
N TYR A 141 10.13 16.96 0.09
CA TYR A 141 9.15 16.22 -0.68
C TYR A 141 7.96 17.11 -1.05
N LYS A 142 7.56 17.07 -2.32
CA LYS A 142 6.37 17.77 -2.82
C LYS A 142 5.32 16.73 -3.23
N PRO A 143 4.20 16.65 -2.52
CA PRO A 143 3.10 15.75 -2.92
C PRO A 143 2.51 16.19 -4.26
N ALA A 144 1.77 15.28 -4.91
CA ALA A 144 0.95 15.65 -6.05
C ALA A 144 -0.08 16.70 -5.64
N GLY A 145 -0.20 17.76 -6.42
CA GLY A 145 -1.09 18.89 -6.11
C GLY A 145 -2.57 18.60 -6.41
N ASN A 146 -2.82 17.62 -7.30
CA ASN A 146 -4.17 17.24 -7.72
C ASN A 146 -4.19 15.78 -8.24
N MET A 147 -5.40 15.34 -8.64
CA MET A 147 -5.63 13.99 -9.13
C MET A 147 -4.92 13.71 -10.46
N GLU A 148 -4.88 14.67 -11.35
CA GLU A 148 -4.23 14.56 -12.66
C GLU A 148 -2.73 14.34 -12.51
N GLU A 149 -2.08 15.10 -11.64
CA GLU A 149 -0.65 14.94 -11.36
C GLU A 149 -0.34 13.58 -10.76
N MET A 150 -1.17 13.10 -9.82
CA MET A 150 -1.00 11.77 -9.24
C MET A 150 -1.19 10.66 -10.28
N TYR A 151 -2.22 10.77 -11.11
CA TYR A 151 -2.44 9.85 -12.23
C TYR A 151 -1.24 9.81 -13.19
N GLU A 152 -0.71 10.97 -13.54
CA GLU A 152 0.47 11.08 -14.41
C GLU A 152 1.70 10.41 -13.77
N LYS A 153 1.97 10.66 -12.50
CA LYS A 153 3.05 10.01 -11.76
C LYS A 153 2.91 8.49 -11.78
N LEU A 154 1.73 7.97 -11.41
CA LEU A 154 1.45 6.53 -11.43
C LEU A 154 1.63 5.92 -12.82
N SER A 155 1.20 6.63 -13.87
CA SER A 155 1.32 6.15 -15.25
C SER A 155 2.75 6.08 -15.77
N LYS A 156 3.66 6.90 -15.22
CA LYS A 156 5.09 6.93 -15.58
C LYS A 156 5.93 5.93 -14.80
N VAL A 157 5.57 5.70 -13.54
CA VAL A 157 6.36 4.87 -12.63
C VAL A 157 6.11 3.38 -12.85
N TYR A 158 4.87 3.01 -13.12
CA TYR A 158 4.49 1.62 -13.37
C TYR A 158 4.34 1.32 -14.85
N GLU A 159 4.55 0.06 -15.22
CA GLU A 159 4.49 -0.40 -16.60
C GLU A 159 3.58 -1.64 -16.75
N GLY A 160 3.12 -1.90 -17.98
CA GLY A 160 2.36 -3.09 -18.34
C GLY A 160 1.10 -3.29 -17.48
N ASP A 161 0.86 -4.54 -17.08
CA ASP A 161 -0.31 -4.95 -16.31
C ASP A 161 -0.32 -4.34 -14.88
N VAL A 162 0.85 -4.03 -14.31
CA VAL A 162 0.95 -3.33 -13.01
C VAL A 162 0.38 -1.93 -13.12
N ARG A 163 0.79 -1.17 -14.14
CA ARG A 163 0.25 0.16 -14.39
C ARG A 163 -1.25 0.14 -14.61
N ASP A 164 -1.73 -0.82 -15.41
CA ASP A 164 -3.15 -0.95 -15.69
C ASP A 164 -3.95 -1.19 -14.40
N ALA A 165 -3.49 -2.08 -13.53
CA ALA A 165 -4.12 -2.38 -12.25
C ALA A 165 -4.10 -1.18 -11.29
N VAL A 166 -2.96 -0.50 -11.18
CA VAL A 166 -2.79 0.68 -10.31
C VAL A 166 -3.68 1.83 -10.75
N LEU A 167 -3.69 2.16 -12.04
CA LEU A 167 -4.54 3.23 -12.57
C LEU A 167 -6.04 2.90 -12.46
N TYR A 168 -6.41 1.64 -12.70
CA TYR A 168 -7.78 1.19 -12.48
C TYR A 168 -8.22 1.43 -11.03
N LEU A 169 -7.44 0.95 -10.06
CA LEU A 169 -7.79 1.11 -8.66
C LEU A 169 -7.79 2.58 -8.22
N PHE A 170 -6.86 3.38 -8.72
CA PHE A 170 -6.81 4.81 -8.45
C PHE A 170 -8.12 5.51 -8.89
N LEU A 171 -8.56 5.26 -10.13
CA LEU A 171 -9.81 5.81 -10.67
C LEU A 171 -11.04 5.26 -9.94
N TYR A 172 -11.07 3.96 -9.65
CA TYR A 172 -12.14 3.34 -8.87
C TYR A 172 -12.30 3.99 -7.49
N ASN A 173 -11.20 4.24 -6.80
CA ASN A 173 -11.20 4.92 -5.51
C ASN A 173 -11.69 6.37 -5.62
N ALA A 174 -11.31 7.09 -6.68
CA ALA A 174 -11.79 8.44 -6.95
C ALA A 174 -13.31 8.49 -7.16
N ILE A 175 -13.84 7.54 -7.95
CA ILE A 175 -15.29 7.37 -8.16
C ILE A 175 -16.00 7.07 -6.83
N SER A 176 -15.48 6.11 -6.07
CA SER A 176 -16.07 5.67 -4.80
C SER A 176 -16.10 6.78 -3.75
N LYS A 177 -15.13 7.69 -3.80
CA LYS A 177 -15.04 8.87 -2.92
C LYS A 177 -15.78 10.09 -3.45
N GLN A 178 -16.47 9.96 -4.58
CA GLN A 178 -17.22 11.04 -5.23
C GLN A 178 -16.37 12.31 -5.46
N GLN A 179 -15.12 12.12 -5.91
CA GLN A 179 -14.22 13.22 -6.27
C GLN A 179 -14.72 13.93 -7.54
N ASP A 180 -13.96 14.94 -8.01
CA ASP A 180 -14.35 15.73 -9.18
C ASP A 180 -14.71 14.87 -10.41
N PHE A 181 -15.99 14.93 -10.79
CA PHE A 181 -16.55 14.07 -11.84
C PHE A 181 -15.95 14.35 -13.23
N ASP A 182 -15.67 15.59 -13.56
CA ASP A 182 -15.15 15.97 -14.88
C ASP A 182 -13.70 15.53 -15.04
N VAL A 183 -12.91 15.63 -13.97
CA VAL A 183 -11.55 15.09 -13.90
C VAL A 183 -11.58 13.58 -14.04
N ILE A 184 -12.40 12.88 -13.23
CA ILE A 184 -12.53 11.41 -13.31
C ILE A 184 -12.90 10.97 -14.72
N LYS A 185 -13.88 11.62 -15.36
CA LYS A 185 -14.33 11.32 -16.71
C LYS A 185 -13.20 11.47 -17.74
N THR A 186 -12.39 12.53 -17.61
CA THR A 186 -11.26 12.80 -18.49
C THR A 186 -10.17 11.75 -18.32
N LEU A 187 -9.77 11.46 -17.10
CA LEU A 187 -8.74 10.47 -16.79
C LEU A 187 -9.19 9.05 -17.16
N SER A 188 -10.47 8.71 -16.94
CA SER A 188 -11.01 7.41 -17.35
C SER A 188 -10.97 7.22 -18.88
N LYS A 189 -11.30 8.25 -19.67
CA LYS A 189 -11.16 8.18 -21.13
C LYS A 189 -9.70 7.96 -21.55
N ASP A 190 -8.76 8.64 -20.90
CA ASP A 190 -7.33 8.45 -21.14
C ASP A 190 -6.88 7.03 -20.80
N TYR A 191 -7.28 6.52 -19.64
CA TYR A 191 -7.02 5.16 -19.19
C TYR A 191 -7.50 4.11 -20.19
N PHE A 192 -8.78 4.16 -20.60
CA PHE A 192 -9.35 3.22 -21.57
C PHE A 192 -8.68 3.29 -22.94
N LYS A 193 -8.27 4.47 -23.36
CA LYS A 193 -7.62 4.67 -24.66
C LYS A 193 -6.17 4.16 -24.68
N LYS A 194 -5.40 4.43 -23.64
CA LYS A 194 -3.95 4.22 -23.62
C LYS A 194 -3.52 2.92 -22.95
N TYR A 195 -4.15 2.55 -21.84
CA TYR A 195 -3.63 1.54 -20.92
C TYR A 195 -4.48 0.28 -20.86
N ASN A 196 -5.79 0.36 -20.70
CA ASN A 196 -6.66 -0.81 -20.61
C ASN A 196 -6.90 -1.47 -21.98
N LYS A 197 -5.83 -1.85 -22.68
CA LYS A 197 -5.91 -2.45 -24.02
C LYS A 197 -6.53 -3.84 -24.03
N ASN A 198 -6.35 -4.57 -22.95
CA ASN A 198 -6.78 -5.96 -22.83
C ASN A 198 -8.14 -6.12 -22.13
N LYS A 199 -8.81 -5.05 -21.75
CA LYS A 199 -10.09 -5.04 -21.02
C LYS A 199 -10.07 -5.98 -19.79
N LYS A 200 -8.93 -6.03 -19.09
CA LYS A 200 -8.72 -6.94 -17.95
C LYS A 200 -9.30 -6.42 -16.64
N PHE A 201 -9.50 -5.10 -16.55
CA PHE A 201 -10.02 -4.39 -15.39
C PHE A 201 -11.25 -3.55 -15.74
#